data_0834ca9d93fec27e15d568a789257fff
#
_entry.id   0834ca9d93fec27e15d568a789257fff
#
_cell.length_a   1.000
_cell.length_b   1.000
_cell.length_c   1.000
_cell.angle_alpha   90.00
_cell.angle_beta   90.00
_cell.angle_gamma   90.00
#
_symmetry.space_group_name_H-M   'P 1'
#
loop_
_entity.id
_entity.type
_entity.pdbx_description
1 polymer ?
#
loop_
_entity_poly.entity_id
_entity_poly.type
_entity_poly.pdbx_seq_one_letter_code
_entity_poly.pdbx_strand_id
1 'polypeptide(L)'
;VICHCEDVDLVGSGVINEGTTSMRIGLKGIPNAAEDIIVAREVSLAELTGCRIHIAHVSTKGAVEIIREAKSRGVKVTAETAPHYFTLSDECLKTFDTNFKVNPPLRGEKDVQAIRQALTQGVIDVIATDHAPHSSLEKDVEFDYASSGIVGLETALPLVLRLVKEGVLTLKDLVEK
;
A
#
# COMPACT_ATOMS: atom_id res chain seq x y z
N VAL A 1 -14.55 -4.33 -10.83
CA VAL A 1 -13.69 -5.34 -10.21
C VAL A 1 -12.80 -4.63 -9.21
N ILE A 2 -12.59 -5.22 -8.01
CA ILE A 2 -11.60 -4.75 -7.02
C ILE A 2 -10.42 -5.72 -7.09
N CYS A 3 -9.21 -5.19 -7.20
CA CYS A 3 -8.01 -5.96 -7.46
C CYS A 3 -7.01 -5.79 -6.31
N HIS A 4 -6.67 -6.90 -5.65
CA HIS A 4 -5.44 -7.02 -4.87
C HIS A 4 -4.33 -7.35 -5.86
N CYS A 5 -3.42 -6.41 -6.07
CA CYS A 5 -2.41 -6.52 -7.13
C CYS A 5 -1.12 -7.12 -6.58
N GLU A 6 -0.94 -8.41 -6.79
CA GLU A 6 0.23 -9.14 -6.32
C GLU A 6 0.62 -10.25 -7.29
N ASP A 7 1.88 -10.27 -7.72
CA ASP A 7 2.48 -11.36 -8.46
C ASP A 7 3.10 -12.35 -7.47
N VAL A 8 2.42 -13.50 -7.29
CA VAL A 8 2.81 -14.52 -6.30
C VAL A 8 4.15 -15.18 -6.60
N ASP A 9 4.57 -15.24 -7.87
CA ASP A 9 5.85 -15.81 -8.26
C ASP A 9 6.99 -14.88 -7.88
N LEU A 10 6.81 -13.56 -8.02
CA LEU A 10 7.78 -12.55 -7.57
C LEU A 10 7.81 -12.39 -6.05
N VAL A 11 6.69 -12.54 -5.37
CA VAL A 11 6.64 -12.56 -3.90
C VAL A 11 7.40 -13.77 -3.35
N GLY A 12 7.16 -14.94 -3.91
CA GLY A 12 7.79 -16.20 -3.48
C GLY A 12 7.63 -16.43 -1.98
N SER A 13 8.72 -16.43 -1.25
CA SER A 13 8.72 -16.54 0.22
C SER A 13 9.09 -15.20 0.91
N GLY A 14 8.90 -14.08 0.24
CA GLY A 14 9.12 -12.76 0.79
C GLY A 14 8.13 -12.42 1.90
N VAL A 15 8.57 -11.69 2.91
CA VAL A 15 7.76 -11.32 4.07
C VAL A 15 7.80 -9.83 4.41
N ILE A 16 8.72 -9.08 3.80
CA ILE A 16 8.87 -7.62 3.95
C ILE A 16 9.22 -6.98 2.61
N ASN A 17 9.25 -5.66 2.56
CA ASN A 17 9.73 -4.93 1.38
C ASN A 17 11.17 -5.29 1.01
N GLU A 18 11.44 -5.56 -0.27
CA GLU A 18 12.81 -5.73 -0.77
C GLU A 18 13.55 -4.39 -0.76
N GLY A 19 14.69 -4.35 -0.08
CA GLY A 19 15.48 -3.13 0.01
C GLY A 19 16.61 -3.23 1.04
N THR A 20 17.13 -2.07 1.41
CA THR A 20 18.23 -1.98 2.39
C THR A 20 17.86 -2.59 3.74
N THR A 21 16.61 -2.41 4.17
CA THR A 21 16.13 -2.93 5.46
C THR A 21 16.10 -4.46 5.42
N SER A 22 15.48 -5.08 4.40
CA SER A 22 15.43 -6.55 4.28
C SER A 22 16.83 -7.18 4.25
N MET A 23 17.76 -6.57 3.51
CA MET A 23 19.15 -7.05 3.47
C MET A 23 19.85 -6.96 4.83
N ARG A 24 19.60 -5.88 5.59
CA ARG A 24 20.24 -5.68 6.90
C ARG A 24 19.75 -6.64 7.97
N ILE A 25 18.44 -6.93 7.98
CA ILE A 25 17.84 -7.80 9.01
C ILE A 25 17.74 -9.25 8.58
N GLY A 26 18.09 -9.57 7.32
CA GLY A 26 18.16 -10.94 6.81
C GLY A 26 16.80 -11.58 6.50
N LEU A 27 15.73 -10.80 6.39
CA LEU A 27 14.42 -11.29 5.97
C LEU A 27 14.27 -11.21 4.44
N LYS A 28 13.52 -12.15 3.85
CA LYS A 28 13.29 -12.17 2.41
C LYS A 28 12.41 -11.02 1.98
N GLY A 29 12.85 -10.31 0.94
CA GLY A 29 12.17 -9.16 0.39
C GLY A 29 11.08 -9.52 -0.62
N ILE A 30 10.05 -8.67 -0.69
CA ILE A 30 9.02 -8.63 -1.73
C ILE A 30 9.30 -7.40 -2.59
N PRO A 31 9.68 -7.57 -3.87
CA PRO A 31 10.00 -6.43 -4.73
C PRO A 31 8.76 -5.60 -5.04
N ASN A 32 8.91 -4.29 -5.21
CA ASN A 32 7.83 -3.40 -5.66
C ASN A 32 7.22 -3.88 -6.98
N ALA A 33 8.03 -4.49 -7.85
CA ALA A 33 7.60 -5.06 -9.11
C ALA A 33 6.47 -6.10 -8.97
N ALA A 34 6.36 -6.79 -7.82
CA ALA A 34 5.27 -7.74 -7.58
C ALA A 34 3.90 -7.06 -7.58
N GLU A 35 3.81 -5.81 -7.13
CA GLU A 35 2.60 -4.99 -7.20
C GLU A 35 2.49 -4.29 -8.57
N ASP A 36 3.55 -3.63 -9.02
CA ASP A 36 3.56 -2.77 -10.20
C ASP A 36 3.14 -3.52 -11.48
N ILE A 37 3.65 -4.73 -11.69
CA ILE A 37 3.36 -5.55 -12.88
C ILE A 37 1.87 -5.93 -12.92
N ILE A 38 1.29 -6.29 -11.79
CA ILE A 38 -0.12 -6.66 -11.74
C ILE A 38 -1.02 -5.43 -11.92
N VAL A 39 -0.67 -4.29 -11.32
CA VAL A 39 -1.37 -3.02 -11.61
C VAL A 39 -1.35 -2.70 -13.11
N ALA A 40 -0.20 -2.83 -13.77
CA ALA A 40 -0.08 -2.60 -15.21
C ALA A 40 -0.93 -3.58 -16.03
N ARG A 41 -0.97 -4.86 -15.63
CA ARG A 41 -1.81 -5.88 -16.26
C ARG A 41 -3.29 -5.54 -16.13
N GLU A 42 -3.76 -5.21 -14.94
CA GLU A 42 -5.17 -4.91 -14.68
C GLU A 42 -5.61 -3.63 -15.41
N VAL A 43 -4.76 -2.61 -15.46
CA VAL A 43 -4.99 -1.40 -16.25
C VAL A 43 -5.12 -1.73 -17.73
N SER A 44 -4.23 -2.56 -18.28
CA SER A 44 -4.28 -2.97 -19.69
C SER A 44 -5.54 -3.76 -20.03
N LEU A 45 -5.98 -4.64 -19.13
CA LEU A 45 -7.23 -5.38 -19.29
C LEU A 45 -8.46 -4.46 -19.19
N ALA A 46 -8.44 -3.49 -18.29
CA ALA A 46 -9.52 -2.49 -18.20
C ALA A 46 -9.62 -1.63 -19.46
N GLU A 47 -8.47 -1.23 -20.02
CA GLU A 47 -8.41 -0.46 -21.27
C GLU A 47 -8.93 -1.29 -22.44
N LEU A 48 -8.52 -2.55 -22.57
CA LEU A 48 -8.97 -3.48 -23.61
C LEU A 48 -10.48 -3.75 -23.56
N THR A 49 -11.02 -3.93 -22.37
CA THR A 49 -12.41 -4.38 -22.15
C THR A 49 -13.40 -3.24 -21.92
N GLY A 50 -12.90 -2.05 -21.61
CA GLY A 50 -13.72 -0.90 -21.16
C GLY A 50 -14.33 -1.06 -19.76
N CYS A 51 -13.91 -2.07 -19.00
CA CYS A 51 -14.37 -2.34 -17.64
C CYS A 51 -13.91 -1.28 -16.65
N ARG A 52 -14.66 -1.13 -15.55
CA ARG A 52 -14.21 -0.37 -14.37
C ARG A 52 -13.42 -1.26 -13.43
N ILE A 53 -12.25 -0.78 -13.01
CA ILE A 53 -11.43 -1.45 -12.00
C ILE A 53 -11.18 -0.52 -10.81
N HIS A 54 -10.92 -1.13 -9.67
CA HIS A 54 -10.47 -0.46 -8.46
C HIS A 54 -9.23 -1.19 -7.95
N ILE A 55 -8.13 -0.47 -7.79
CA ILE A 55 -6.88 -1.01 -7.25
C ILE A 55 -6.88 -0.80 -5.74
N ALA A 56 -6.90 -1.90 -5.01
CA ALA A 56 -6.90 -1.90 -3.55
C ALA A 56 -5.52 -1.59 -2.98
N HIS A 57 -5.48 -0.94 -1.82
CA HIS A 57 -4.32 -0.72 -0.93
C HIS A 57 -2.98 -0.47 -1.65
N VAL A 58 -2.95 0.47 -2.60
CA VAL A 58 -1.73 0.86 -3.35
C VAL A 58 -0.63 1.23 -2.38
N SER A 59 0.55 0.60 -2.53
CA SER A 59 1.68 0.77 -1.64
C SER A 59 2.95 1.30 -2.32
N THR A 60 3.07 1.19 -3.65
CA THR A 60 4.31 1.50 -4.37
C THR A 60 4.22 2.78 -5.21
N LYS A 61 5.37 3.43 -5.39
CA LYS A 61 5.52 4.55 -6.32
C LYS A 61 5.23 4.13 -7.77
N GLY A 62 5.66 2.92 -8.17
CA GLY A 62 5.45 2.41 -9.53
C GLY A 62 3.97 2.26 -9.84
N ALA A 63 3.19 1.67 -8.94
CA ALA A 63 1.73 1.57 -9.09
C ALA A 63 1.06 2.96 -9.21
N VAL A 64 1.48 3.94 -8.39
CA VAL A 64 0.99 5.33 -8.50
C VAL A 64 1.24 5.91 -9.88
N GLU A 65 2.43 5.72 -10.45
CA GLU A 65 2.78 6.25 -11.78
C GLU A 65 1.93 5.58 -12.87
N ILE A 66 1.75 4.27 -12.82
CA ILE A 66 0.91 3.50 -13.76
C ILE A 66 -0.56 3.97 -13.70
N ILE A 67 -1.11 4.13 -12.49
CA ILE A 67 -2.49 4.59 -12.29
C ILE A 67 -2.67 6.02 -12.81
N ARG A 68 -1.71 6.92 -12.54
CA ARG A 68 -1.73 8.30 -13.03
C ARG A 68 -1.80 8.33 -14.56
N GLU A 69 -0.94 7.57 -15.21
CA GLU A 69 -0.90 7.48 -16.67
C GLU A 69 -2.20 6.88 -17.23
N ALA A 70 -2.71 5.81 -16.62
CA ALA A 70 -3.98 5.20 -17.00
C ALA A 70 -5.15 6.21 -16.93
N LYS A 71 -5.25 6.98 -15.84
CA LYS A 71 -6.26 8.03 -15.70
C LYS A 71 -6.12 9.11 -16.78
N SER A 72 -4.90 9.52 -17.12
CA SER A 72 -4.66 10.52 -18.18
C SER A 72 -5.10 10.04 -19.57
N ARG A 73 -5.09 8.74 -19.82
CA ARG A 73 -5.61 8.10 -21.03
C ARG A 73 -7.12 7.85 -20.98
N GLY A 74 -7.79 8.13 -19.89
CA GLY A 74 -9.23 7.93 -19.71
C GLY A 74 -9.64 6.50 -19.36
N VAL A 75 -8.71 5.65 -18.91
CA VAL A 75 -9.03 4.33 -18.40
C VAL A 75 -9.89 4.47 -17.12
N LYS A 76 -10.93 3.66 -17.01
CA LYS A 76 -11.88 3.71 -15.87
C LYS A 76 -11.28 3.02 -14.64
N VAL A 77 -10.24 3.61 -14.07
CA VAL A 77 -9.55 3.13 -12.88
C VAL A 77 -9.75 4.07 -11.70
N THR A 78 -10.03 3.50 -10.54
CA THR A 78 -9.94 4.15 -9.22
C THR A 78 -8.96 3.39 -8.36
N ALA A 79 -8.43 4.03 -7.32
CA ALA A 79 -7.44 3.44 -6.43
C ALA A 79 -7.65 3.90 -5.00
N GLU A 80 -7.32 3.02 -4.07
CA GLU A 80 -7.25 3.33 -2.64
C GLU A 80 -5.86 3.06 -2.07
N THR A 81 -5.58 3.66 -0.92
CA THR A 81 -4.42 3.34 -0.08
C THR A 81 -4.86 3.25 1.38
N ALA A 82 -4.01 2.69 2.24
CA ALA A 82 -4.28 2.59 3.66
C ALA A 82 -3.39 3.53 4.48
N PRO A 83 -3.83 3.93 5.70
CA PRO A 83 -3.11 4.87 6.56
C PRO A 83 -1.66 4.47 6.85
N HIS A 84 -1.37 3.18 6.96
CA HIS A 84 -0.02 2.69 7.22
C HIS A 84 0.93 2.95 6.03
N TYR A 85 0.48 3.00 4.76
CA TYR A 85 1.34 3.25 3.60
C TYR A 85 1.77 4.70 3.41
N PHE A 86 1.09 5.66 4.04
CA PHE A 86 1.54 7.07 4.04
C PHE A 86 2.09 7.55 5.38
N THR A 87 2.17 6.64 6.37
CA THR A 87 2.61 6.98 7.74
C THR A 87 3.85 6.22 8.18
N LEU A 88 3.97 4.95 7.77
CA LEU A 88 5.02 4.02 8.18
C LEU A 88 5.89 3.65 6.97
N SER A 89 7.15 3.35 7.23
CA SER A 89 8.06 2.77 6.25
C SER A 89 8.64 1.45 6.74
N ASP A 90 9.37 0.74 5.88
CA ASP A 90 10.06 -0.51 6.21
C ASP A 90 11.11 -0.37 7.32
N GLU A 91 11.50 0.85 7.67
CA GLU A 91 12.37 1.15 8.82
C GLU A 91 11.78 0.67 10.16
N CYS A 92 10.43 0.58 10.28
CA CYS A 92 9.75 0.06 11.46
C CYS A 92 10.06 -1.42 11.71
N LEU A 93 10.46 -2.16 10.67
CA LEU A 93 10.71 -3.60 10.74
C LEU A 93 12.07 -3.97 11.37
N LYS A 94 12.93 -3.00 11.63
CA LYS A 94 14.26 -3.22 12.26
C LYS A 94 14.19 -3.84 13.64
N THR A 95 13.05 -3.73 14.30
CA THR A 95 12.80 -4.31 15.63
C THR A 95 12.24 -5.72 15.57
N PHE A 96 11.96 -6.26 14.38
CA PHE A 96 11.24 -7.53 14.17
C PHE A 96 9.85 -7.57 14.81
N ASP A 97 9.25 -6.41 15.10
CA ASP A 97 7.90 -6.33 15.64
C ASP A 97 6.88 -6.76 14.56
N THR A 98 6.27 -7.90 14.80
CA THR A 98 5.31 -8.53 13.88
C THR A 98 4.02 -7.71 13.71
N ASN A 99 3.73 -6.77 14.62
CA ASN A 99 2.62 -5.84 14.46
C ASN A 99 2.76 -4.93 13.24
N PHE A 100 3.97 -4.78 12.69
CA PHE A 100 4.22 -4.07 11.43
C PHE A 100 4.19 -4.97 10.18
N LYS A 101 3.95 -6.29 10.35
CA LYS A 101 3.80 -7.19 9.21
C LYS A 101 2.43 -7.03 8.56
N VAL A 102 2.41 -6.64 7.29
CA VAL A 102 1.21 -6.40 6.46
C VAL A 102 1.49 -6.80 5.02
N ASN A 103 0.46 -7.06 4.24
CA ASN A 103 0.55 -7.34 2.82
C ASN A 103 -0.47 -6.48 2.02
N PRO A 104 -0.01 -5.66 1.06
CA PRO A 104 1.39 -5.39 0.65
C PRO A 104 2.29 -4.95 1.81
N PRO A 105 3.61 -5.19 1.76
CA PRO A 105 4.50 -4.83 2.86
C PRO A 105 4.66 -3.31 2.99
N LEU A 106 5.00 -2.84 4.20
CA LEU A 106 5.44 -1.45 4.39
C LEU A 106 6.64 -1.19 3.51
N ARG A 107 6.55 -0.18 2.64
CA ARG A 107 7.55 0.15 1.64
C ARG A 107 8.59 1.13 2.15
N GLY A 108 9.57 1.44 1.31
CA GLY A 108 10.58 2.46 1.61
C GLY A 108 10.03 3.88 1.59
N GLU A 109 10.78 4.82 2.16
CA GLU A 109 10.38 6.23 2.29
C GLU A 109 9.98 6.88 0.96
N LYS A 110 10.60 6.48 -0.15
CA LYS A 110 10.27 7.01 -1.49
C LYS A 110 8.84 6.65 -1.91
N ASP A 111 8.38 5.47 -1.53
CA ASP A 111 7.02 5.01 -1.80
C ASP A 111 6.03 5.75 -0.89
N VAL A 112 6.34 5.88 0.41
CA VAL A 112 5.54 6.67 1.36
C VAL A 112 5.29 8.08 0.82
N GLN A 113 6.35 8.77 0.36
CA GLN A 113 6.22 10.11 -0.20
C GLN A 113 5.42 10.15 -1.50
N ALA A 114 5.57 9.12 -2.36
CA ALA A 114 4.79 9.00 -3.59
C ALA A 114 3.29 8.82 -3.31
N ILE A 115 2.92 8.01 -2.33
CA ILE A 115 1.52 7.84 -1.88
C ILE A 115 0.95 9.17 -1.36
N ARG A 116 1.69 9.90 -0.51
CA ARG A 116 1.26 11.21 0.01
C ARG A 116 1.02 12.22 -1.12
N GLN A 117 1.92 12.29 -2.10
CA GLN A 117 1.75 13.13 -3.29
C GLN A 117 0.56 12.69 -4.15
N ALA A 118 0.35 11.38 -4.31
CA ALA A 118 -0.76 10.83 -5.07
C ALA A 118 -2.13 11.17 -4.44
N LEU A 119 -2.22 11.21 -3.12
CA LEU A 119 -3.41 11.68 -2.40
C LEU A 119 -3.69 13.15 -2.69
N THR A 120 -2.68 14.03 -2.62
CA THR A 120 -2.79 15.45 -2.92
C THR A 120 -3.19 15.71 -4.37
N GLN A 121 -2.66 14.92 -5.30
CA GLN A 121 -2.88 15.09 -6.75
C GLN A 121 -4.16 14.42 -7.26
N GLY A 122 -4.93 13.72 -6.41
CA GLY A 122 -6.14 13.00 -6.81
C GLY A 122 -5.87 11.74 -7.65
N VAL A 123 -4.64 11.23 -7.66
CA VAL A 123 -4.30 9.94 -8.29
C VAL A 123 -4.88 8.79 -7.47
N ILE A 124 -4.82 8.90 -6.14
CA ILE A 124 -5.52 8.00 -5.21
C ILE A 124 -6.83 8.65 -4.81
N ASP A 125 -7.93 7.92 -4.99
CA ASP A 125 -9.30 8.39 -4.82
C ASP A 125 -9.83 8.21 -3.40
N VAL A 126 -9.40 7.14 -2.72
CA VAL A 126 -9.99 6.69 -1.44
C VAL A 126 -8.88 6.36 -0.43
N ILE A 127 -9.15 6.62 0.84
CA ILE A 127 -8.38 6.12 1.97
C ILE A 127 -9.22 5.02 2.64
N ALA A 128 -8.81 3.76 2.49
CA ALA A 128 -9.43 2.62 3.15
C ALA A 128 -8.61 2.23 4.38
N THR A 129 -9.25 1.69 5.41
CA THR A 129 -8.55 1.34 6.67
C THR A 129 -7.64 0.14 6.53
N ASP A 130 -7.99 -0.78 5.66
CA ASP A 130 -7.39 -2.11 5.56
C ASP A 130 -7.26 -2.79 6.95
N HIS A 131 -8.33 -2.67 7.76
CA HIS A 131 -8.36 -3.14 9.13
C HIS A 131 -8.32 -4.66 9.18
N ALA A 132 -7.16 -5.22 9.50
CA ALA A 132 -6.91 -6.66 9.57
C ALA A 132 -6.27 -7.04 10.93
N PRO A 133 -7.07 -7.08 12.02
CA PRO A 133 -6.57 -7.45 13.33
C PRO A 133 -6.28 -8.95 13.42
N HIS A 134 -5.20 -9.28 14.10
CA HIS A 134 -4.84 -10.65 14.43
C HIS A 134 -4.64 -10.78 15.95
N SER A 135 -4.87 -11.99 16.45
CA SER A 135 -4.66 -12.29 17.88
C SER A 135 -3.18 -12.24 18.26
N SER A 136 -2.90 -12.08 19.54
CA SER A 136 -1.51 -12.17 20.04
C SER A 136 -0.87 -13.51 19.71
N LEU A 137 -1.62 -14.60 19.65
CA LEU A 137 -1.09 -15.92 19.28
C LEU A 137 -0.62 -15.98 17.83
N GLU A 138 -1.22 -15.19 16.93
CA GLU A 138 -0.84 -15.12 15.52
C GLU A 138 0.27 -14.10 15.26
N LYS A 139 0.45 -13.15 16.18
CA LYS A 139 1.47 -12.11 16.08
C LYS A 139 2.72 -12.37 16.92
N ASP A 140 2.61 -13.05 18.08
CA ASP A 140 3.74 -13.33 18.97
C ASP A 140 4.45 -14.64 18.57
N VAL A 141 4.92 -14.65 17.33
CA VAL A 141 5.70 -15.75 16.73
C VAL A 141 6.82 -15.14 15.89
N GLU A 142 7.73 -15.97 15.36
CA GLU A 142 8.79 -15.51 14.47
C GLU A 142 8.21 -14.76 13.26
N PHE A 143 8.91 -13.72 12.80
CA PHE A 143 8.40 -12.81 11.78
C PHE A 143 7.91 -13.51 10.51
N ASP A 144 8.60 -14.57 10.07
CA ASP A 144 8.23 -15.35 8.88
C ASP A 144 6.84 -16.00 9.00
N TYR A 145 6.46 -16.43 10.20
CA TYR A 145 5.23 -17.16 10.47
C TYR A 145 4.08 -16.27 10.96
N ALA A 146 4.38 -15.04 11.37
CA ALA A 146 3.36 -14.12 11.84
C ALA A 146 2.35 -13.79 10.74
N SER A 147 1.08 -13.69 11.11
CA SER A 147 0.01 -13.29 10.20
C SER A 147 0.19 -11.85 9.73
N SER A 148 -0.07 -11.60 8.43
CA SER A 148 -0.03 -10.25 7.83
C SER A 148 -1.32 -9.51 8.10
N GLY A 149 -1.25 -8.31 8.66
CA GLY A 149 -2.37 -7.42 8.91
C GLY A 149 -2.06 -6.43 10.03
N ILE A 150 -2.61 -5.22 9.91
CA ILE A 150 -2.45 -4.12 10.86
C ILE A 150 -3.84 -3.64 11.30
N VAL A 151 -3.99 -3.25 12.57
CA VAL A 151 -5.20 -2.55 13.03
C VAL A 151 -5.27 -1.16 12.38
N GLY A 152 -6.40 -0.79 11.85
CA GLY A 152 -6.56 0.46 11.09
C GLY A 152 -7.79 1.27 11.49
N LEU A 153 -8.84 0.63 12.00
CA LEU A 153 -10.14 1.28 12.21
C LEU A 153 -10.04 2.44 13.23
N GLU A 154 -9.38 2.20 14.38
CA GLU A 154 -9.23 3.20 15.43
C GLU A 154 -8.20 4.28 15.10
N THR A 155 -7.24 3.97 14.21
CA THR A 155 -6.12 4.85 13.88
C THR A 155 -6.32 5.64 12.60
N ALA A 156 -7.25 5.27 11.72
CA ALA A 156 -7.44 5.88 10.41
C ALA A 156 -7.69 7.40 10.53
N LEU A 157 -8.72 7.79 11.28
CA LEU A 157 -9.09 9.21 11.38
C LEU A 157 -7.96 10.09 11.95
N PRO A 158 -7.31 9.76 13.09
CA PRO A 158 -6.21 10.57 13.59
C PRO A 158 -5.01 10.65 12.65
N LEU A 159 -4.70 9.57 11.90
CA LEU A 159 -3.61 9.58 10.92
C LEU A 159 -3.94 10.45 9.69
N VAL A 160 -5.17 10.42 9.21
CA VAL A 160 -5.59 11.31 8.09
C VAL A 160 -5.67 12.76 8.56
N LEU A 161 -6.14 13.04 9.78
CA LEU A 161 -6.12 14.39 10.37
C LEU A 161 -4.67 14.92 10.51
N ARG A 162 -3.69 14.05 10.72
CA ARG A 162 -2.29 14.44 10.71
C ARG A 162 -1.85 14.94 9.32
N LEU A 163 -2.29 14.29 8.22
CA LEU A 163 -2.04 14.79 6.87
C LEU A 163 -2.64 16.19 6.64
N VAL A 164 -3.81 16.45 7.20
CA VAL A 164 -4.41 17.80 7.14
C VAL A 164 -3.56 18.82 7.92
N LYS A 165 -3.11 18.47 9.12
CA LYS A 165 -2.24 19.34 9.93
C LYS A 165 -0.89 19.62 9.26
N GLU A 166 -0.36 18.65 8.53
CA GLU A 166 0.89 18.77 7.77
C GLU A 166 0.70 19.48 6.42
N GLY A 167 -0.53 19.85 6.05
CA GLY A 167 -0.84 20.56 4.80
C GLY A 167 -0.80 19.67 3.53
N VAL A 168 -0.80 18.36 3.71
CA VAL A 168 -0.86 17.38 2.59
C VAL A 168 -2.27 17.31 2.00
N LEU A 169 -3.29 17.35 2.85
CA LEU A 169 -4.71 17.35 2.46
C LEU A 169 -5.42 18.54 3.13
N THR A 170 -6.52 18.98 2.52
CA THR A 170 -7.48 19.84 3.21
C THR A 170 -8.47 19.00 4.01
N LEU A 171 -9.22 19.62 4.94
CA LEU A 171 -10.28 18.93 5.67
C LEU A 171 -11.39 18.45 4.70
N LYS A 172 -11.62 19.20 3.61
CA LYS A 172 -12.55 18.80 2.56
C LYS A 172 -12.08 17.53 1.86
N ASP A 173 -10.80 17.48 1.44
CA ASP A 173 -10.22 16.28 0.80
C ASP A 173 -10.32 15.06 1.71
N LEU A 174 -10.13 15.23 3.03
CA LEU A 174 -10.27 14.14 4.00
C LEU A 174 -11.68 13.54 3.99
N VAL A 175 -12.71 14.40 3.89
CA VAL A 175 -14.12 13.94 3.88
C VAL A 175 -14.50 13.31 2.55
N GLU A 176 -13.89 13.75 1.46
CA GLU A 176 -14.16 13.24 0.10
C GLU A 176 -13.45 11.90 -0.19
N LYS A 177 -12.37 11.59 0.53
CA LYS A 177 -11.56 10.36 0.37
C LYS A 177 -11.91 9.29 1.41
#